data_6b610bf9cdc7efdb025044cfc23ab580
#
_entry.id   6b610bf9cdc7efdb025044cfc23ab580
#
_cell.length_a   1.000
_cell.length_b   1.000
_cell.length_c   1.000
_cell.angle_alpha   90.00
_cell.angle_beta   90.00
_cell.angle_gamma   90.00
#
_symmetry.space_group_name_H-M   'P 1'
#
loop_
_entity.id
_entity.type
_entity.pdbx_description
1 polymer ?
#
loop_
_entity_poly.entity_id
_entity_poly.type
_entity_poly.pdbx_seq_one_letter_code
_entity_poly.pdbx_strand_id
1 'polypeptide(L)'
;MKTISAKAETVKRDWYIVDASNKTLGRLATELARRLRGKHKPVYTPHCDTGDYLVVVNAEKIAVTGNKLEDKKYHRVTGYVGNLKTVSLKDMLAKHPERVIEIAVKGMLPKNPLGRAMYRKLKVYSGPDHPHSAQQPQVLEV
;
A
#
# COMPACT_ATOMS: atom_id res chain seq x y z
N MET A 1 26.38 14.45 20.46
CA MET A 1 25.45 13.86 19.49
C MET A 1 24.21 13.34 20.22
N LYS A 2 23.03 13.76 19.81
CA LYS A 2 21.78 13.32 20.44
C LYS A 2 21.07 12.33 19.54
N THR A 3 20.61 11.21 20.10
CA THR A 3 19.73 10.28 19.40
C THR A 3 18.32 10.85 19.39
N ILE A 4 17.71 10.95 18.19
CA ILE A 4 16.35 11.45 18.03
C ILE A 4 15.39 10.28 18.12
N SER A 5 14.43 10.35 19.04
CA SER A 5 13.30 9.42 19.14
C SER A 5 12.02 10.18 18.80
N ALA A 6 11.32 9.73 17.77
CA ALA A 6 10.09 10.39 17.34
C ALA A 6 8.97 10.18 18.35
N LYS A 7 8.12 11.21 18.49
CA LYS A 7 6.89 11.15 19.28
C LYS A 7 5.69 11.29 18.35
N ALA A 8 4.64 10.55 18.60
CA ALA A 8 3.43 10.59 17.77
C ALA A 8 2.84 11.99 17.62
N GLU A 9 3.00 12.83 18.64
CA GLU A 9 2.47 14.20 18.68
C GLU A 9 3.28 15.17 17.79
N THR A 10 4.57 14.90 17.57
CA THR A 10 5.48 15.81 16.88
C THR A 10 5.80 15.39 15.45
N VAL A 11 5.39 14.19 15.04
CA VAL A 11 5.66 13.67 13.70
C VAL A 11 4.82 14.41 12.67
N LYS A 12 5.47 14.98 11.65
CA LYS A 12 4.81 15.59 10.52
C LYS A 12 4.50 14.51 9.46
N ARG A 13 3.25 14.41 9.05
CA ARG A 13 2.80 13.49 8.00
C ARG A 13 2.22 14.29 6.85
N ASP A 14 2.81 14.09 5.67
CA ASP A 14 2.36 14.75 4.44
C ASP A 14 1.48 13.80 3.62
N TRP A 15 0.72 14.36 2.70
CA TRP A 15 -0.10 13.62 1.76
C TRP A 15 0.56 13.59 0.40
N TYR A 16 0.67 12.39 -0.17
CA TYR A 16 1.23 12.18 -1.52
C TYR A 16 0.27 11.38 -2.37
N ILE A 17 0.26 11.69 -3.67
CA ILE A 17 -0.48 10.93 -4.68
C ILE A 17 0.51 10.21 -5.58
N VAL A 18 0.24 8.94 -5.85
CA VAL A 18 1.07 8.08 -6.69
C VAL A 18 0.20 7.51 -7.82
N ASP A 19 0.68 7.61 -9.05
CA ASP A 19 0.04 6.99 -10.20
C ASP A 19 0.60 5.57 -10.39
N ALA A 20 -0.27 4.58 -10.34
CA ALA A 20 0.10 3.16 -10.48
C ALA A 20 0.16 2.72 -11.95
N SER A 21 -0.19 3.57 -12.92
CA SER A 21 -0.23 3.21 -14.34
C SER A 21 1.13 2.69 -14.81
N ASN A 22 1.15 1.50 -15.41
CA ASN A 22 2.35 0.86 -15.96
C ASN A 22 3.49 0.63 -14.96
N LYS A 23 3.23 0.73 -13.66
CA LYS A 23 4.20 0.40 -12.61
C LYS A 23 4.15 -1.10 -12.30
N THR A 24 5.31 -1.71 -12.06
CA THR A 24 5.38 -3.10 -11.64
C THR A 24 4.84 -3.25 -10.22
N LEU A 25 3.90 -4.16 -10.00
CA LEU A 25 3.19 -4.33 -8.73
C LEU A 25 4.13 -4.47 -7.52
N GLY A 26 5.06 -5.42 -7.56
CA GLY A 26 5.95 -5.67 -6.42
C GLY A 26 6.87 -4.51 -6.10
N ARG A 27 7.43 -3.87 -7.12
CA ARG A 27 8.33 -2.72 -6.95
C ARG A 27 7.59 -1.49 -6.43
N LEU A 28 6.40 -1.24 -6.95
CA LEU A 28 5.54 -0.17 -6.45
C LEU A 28 5.17 -0.42 -4.98
N ALA A 29 4.74 -1.62 -4.66
CA ALA A 29 4.37 -1.99 -3.28
C ALA A 29 5.52 -1.83 -2.30
N THR A 30 6.74 -2.15 -2.70
CA THR A 30 7.95 -1.97 -1.87
C THR A 30 8.15 -0.50 -1.52
N GLU A 31 8.06 0.38 -2.50
CA GLU A 31 8.22 1.82 -2.26
C GLU A 31 7.09 2.40 -1.41
N LEU A 32 5.86 1.98 -1.67
CA LEU A 32 4.71 2.40 -0.88
C LEU A 32 4.85 1.96 0.59
N ALA A 33 5.27 0.72 0.83
CA ALA A 33 5.48 0.21 2.19
C ALA A 33 6.58 0.96 2.92
N ARG A 34 7.68 1.27 2.22
CA ARG A 34 8.78 2.05 2.77
C ARG A 34 8.31 3.44 3.21
N ARG A 35 7.51 4.11 2.39
CA ARG A 35 6.96 5.45 2.68
C ARG A 35 5.95 5.41 3.82
N LEU A 36 5.10 4.40 3.88
CA LEU A 36 4.13 4.22 4.96
C LEU A 36 4.81 3.97 6.30
N ARG A 37 5.90 3.23 6.29
CA ARG A 37 6.68 2.95 7.51
C ARG A 37 7.53 4.13 7.96
N GLY A 38 7.88 5.03 7.04
CA GLY A 38 8.67 6.22 7.35
C GLY A 38 10.17 6.03 7.28
N LYS A 39 10.66 4.93 6.70
CA LYS A 39 12.10 4.64 6.59
C LYS A 39 12.88 5.63 5.72
N HIS A 40 12.19 6.41 4.90
CA HIS A 40 12.79 7.46 4.08
C HIS A 40 13.12 8.73 4.87
N LYS A 41 12.65 8.84 6.10
CA LYS A 41 12.84 10.01 6.95
C LYS A 41 13.99 9.80 7.95
N PRO A 42 14.81 10.83 8.22
CA PRO A 42 15.86 10.72 9.24
C PRO A 42 15.30 10.56 10.66
N VAL A 43 14.06 10.96 10.89
CA VAL A 43 13.36 10.81 12.19
C VAL A 43 12.76 9.43 12.42
N TYR A 44 12.98 8.48 11.50
CA TYR A 44 12.43 7.14 11.63
C TYR A 44 12.75 6.51 12.99
N THR A 45 11.71 6.03 13.67
CA THR A 45 11.81 5.35 14.95
C THR A 45 10.95 4.09 14.89
N PRO A 46 11.51 2.89 15.20
CA PRO A 46 10.79 1.63 15.02
C PRO A 46 9.47 1.50 15.79
N HIS A 47 9.37 2.12 16.96
CA HIS A 47 8.17 2.04 17.79
C HIS A 47 7.10 3.10 17.46
N CYS A 48 7.38 4.01 16.54
CA CYS A 48 6.53 5.12 16.19
C CYS A 48 6.18 5.08 14.70
N ASP A 49 4.94 5.46 14.36
CA ASP A 49 4.51 5.59 12.98
C ASP A 49 4.91 6.96 12.45
N THR A 50 6.03 7.02 11.72
CA THR A 50 6.59 8.24 11.15
C THR A 50 6.27 8.43 9.66
N GLY A 51 5.55 7.49 9.05
CA GLY A 51 5.25 7.52 7.61
C GLY A 51 4.22 8.56 7.19
N ASP A 52 4.07 8.72 5.89
CA ASP A 52 3.15 9.67 5.28
C ASP A 52 1.86 8.99 4.83
N TYR A 53 0.85 9.81 4.51
CA TYR A 53 -0.37 9.34 3.86
C TYR A 53 -0.12 9.20 2.36
N LEU A 54 -0.56 8.09 1.78
CA LEU A 54 -0.41 7.81 0.37
C LEU A 54 -1.77 7.56 -0.28
N VAL A 55 -2.01 8.26 -1.38
CA VAL A 55 -3.16 8.05 -2.26
C VAL A 55 -2.64 7.44 -3.55
N VAL A 56 -3.11 6.25 -3.90
CA VAL A 56 -2.73 5.57 -5.14
C VAL A 56 -3.91 5.59 -6.09
N VAL A 57 -3.68 6.06 -7.31
CA VAL A 57 -4.70 6.12 -8.36
C VAL A 57 -4.34 5.21 -9.52
N ASN A 58 -5.31 4.92 -10.38
CA ASN A 58 -5.15 4.04 -11.54
C ASN A 58 -4.68 2.62 -11.19
N ALA A 59 -5.19 2.07 -10.08
CA ALA A 59 -4.82 0.71 -9.66
C ALA A 59 -5.16 -0.35 -10.70
N GLU A 60 -6.16 -0.13 -11.53
CA GLU A 60 -6.56 -1.03 -12.61
C GLU A 60 -5.49 -1.18 -13.70
N LYS A 61 -4.58 -0.21 -13.83
CA LYS A 61 -3.53 -0.16 -14.84
C LYS A 61 -2.18 -0.66 -14.33
N ILE A 62 -2.15 -1.32 -13.19
CA ILE A 62 -0.91 -1.88 -12.64
C ILE A 62 -0.34 -2.96 -13.57
N ALA A 63 0.97 -3.00 -13.73
CA ALA A 63 1.65 -3.98 -14.57
C ALA A 63 2.20 -5.14 -13.76
N VAL A 64 2.16 -6.33 -14.35
CA VAL A 64 2.81 -7.54 -13.82
C VAL A 64 3.61 -8.21 -14.93
N THR A 65 4.70 -8.89 -14.56
CA THR A 65 5.58 -9.57 -15.51
C THR A 65 5.25 -11.07 -15.60
N GLY A 66 5.64 -11.69 -16.70
CA GLY A 66 5.41 -13.12 -16.92
C GLY A 66 3.94 -13.49 -17.02
N ASN A 67 3.59 -14.69 -16.61
CA ASN A 67 2.23 -15.23 -16.66
C ASN A 67 1.45 -15.05 -15.35
N LYS A 68 1.80 -14.04 -14.54
CA LYS A 68 1.19 -13.83 -13.23
C LYS A 68 -0.31 -13.57 -13.27
N LEU A 69 -0.83 -13.03 -14.37
CA LEU A 69 -2.27 -12.79 -14.50
C LEU A 69 -3.08 -14.06 -14.28
N GLU A 70 -2.59 -15.20 -14.73
CA GLU A 70 -3.24 -16.50 -14.56
C GLU A 70 -2.66 -17.32 -13.42
N ASP A 71 -1.35 -17.25 -13.19
CA ASP A 71 -0.64 -18.08 -12.22
C ASP A 71 -0.74 -17.56 -10.79
N LYS A 72 -0.73 -16.25 -10.60
CA LYS A 72 -0.84 -15.66 -9.25
C LYS A 72 -2.27 -15.80 -8.74
N LYS A 73 -2.42 -16.43 -7.58
CA LYS A 73 -3.73 -16.71 -6.99
C LYS A 73 -3.82 -16.18 -5.56
N TYR A 74 -5.01 -15.74 -5.20
CA TYR A 74 -5.35 -15.27 -3.86
C TYR A 74 -6.26 -16.29 -3.20
N HIS A 75 -5.85 -16.79 -2.04
CA HIS A 75 -6.57 -17.83 -1.32
C HIS A 75 -7.23 -17.28 -0.08
N ARG A 76 -8.44 -17.72 0.21
CA ARG A 76 -9.16 -17.39 1.43
C ARG A 76 -9.90 -18.60 1.96
N VAL A 77 -9.72 -18.88 3.24
CA VAL A 77 -10.46 -19.94 3.94
C VAL A 77 -11.73 -19.34 4.53
N THR A 78 -12.87 -20.01 4.33
CA THR A 78 -14.18 -19.52 4.81
C THR A 78 -14.44 -19.84 6.28
N GLY A 79 -13.57 -20.62 6.93
CA GLY A 79 -13.73 -21.08 8.32
C GLY A 79 -14.25 -22.50 8.44
N TYR A 80 -14.78 -23.10 7.39
CA TYR A 80 -15.19 -24.50 7.35
C TYR A 80 -14.08 -25.37 6.75
N VAL A 81 -13.99 -26.61 7.19
CA VAL A 81 -12.97 -27.56 6.68
C VAL A 81 -13.17 -27.79 5.18
N GLY A 82 -12.09 -27.66 4.41
CA GLY A 82 -12.10 -27.91 2.97
C GLY A 82 -12.63 -26.74 2.11
N ASN A 83 -13.09 -25.65 2.72
CA ASN A 83 -13.63 -24.49 1.99
C ASN A 83 -12.58 -23.42 1.74
N LEU A 84 -11.69 -23.70 0.78
CA LEU A 84 -10.71 -22.76 0.28
C LEU A 84 -11.26 -22.06 -0.97
N LYS A 85 -11.38 -20.73 -0.93
CA LYS A 85 -11.74 -19.95 -2.11
C LYS A 85 -10.48 -19.37 -2.74
N THR A 86 -10.37 -19.54 -4.04
CA THR A 86 -9.21 -19.09 -4.83
C THR A 86 -9.66 -18.16 -5.94
N VAL A 87 -8.98 -17.02 -6.07
CA VAL A 87 -9.22 -16.04 -7.13
C VAL A 87 -7.90 -15.76 -7.82
N SER A 88 -7.87 -15.79 -9.17
CA SER A 88 -6.69 -15.43 -9.93
C SER A 88 -6.46 -13.92 -9.92
N LEU A 89 -5.23 -13.49 -10.23
CA LEU A 89 -4.90 -12.06 -10.34
C LEU A 89 -5.77 -11.38 -11.40
N LYS A 90 -6.01 -12.04 -12.52
CA LYS A 90 -6.86 -11.54 -13.60
C LYS A 90 -8.27 -11.21 -13.10
N ASP A 91 -8.89 -12.13 -12.37
CA ASP A 91 -10.23 -11.95 -11.81
C ASP A 91 -10.26 -10.88 -10.73
N MET A 92 -9.23 -10.82 -9.89
CA MET A 92 -9.11 -9.79 -8.87
C MET A 92 -9.00 -8.40 -9.49
N LEU A 93 -8.21 -8.22 -10.55
CA LEU A 93 -8.10 -6.95 -11.27
C LEU A 93 -9.41 -6.55 -11.96
N ALA A 94 -10.18 -7.52 -12.44
CA ALA A 94 -11.45 -7.26 -13.09
C ALA A 94 -12.52 -6.78 -12.10
N LYS A 95 -12.54 -7.34 -10.89
CA LYS A 95 -13.58 -7.05 -9.88
C LYS A 95 -13.17 -6.00 -8.86
N HIS A 96 -11.97 -6.12 -8.32
CA HIS A 96 -11.47 -5.28 -7.22
C HIS A 96 -9.99 -4.95 -7.44
N PRO A 97 -9.64 -4.09 -8.41
CA PRO A 97 -8.24 -3.79 -8.71
C PRO A 97 -7.48 -3.14 -7.55
N GLU A 98 -8.17 -2.38 -6.71
CA GLU A 98 -7.56 -1.75 -5.53
C GLU A 98 -7.02 -2.77 -4.53
N ARG A 99 -7.65 -3.93 -4.41
CA ARG A 99 -7.21 -4.98 -3.48
C ARG A 99 -5.87 -5.59 -3.84
N VAL A 100 -5.52 -5.60 -5.11
CA VAL A 100 -4.23 -6.13 -5.58
C VAL A 100 -3.08 -5.37 -4.93
N ILE A 101 -3.11 -4.05 -4.99
CA ILE A 101 -2.08 -3.19 -4.38
C ILE A 101 -2.16 -3.25 -2.86
N GLU A 102 -3.36 -3.22 -2.29
CA GLU A 102 -3.56 -3.28 -0.85
C GLU A 102 -2.97 -4.55 -0.23
N ILE A 103 -3.22 -5.71 -0.82
CA ILE A 103 -2.69 -6.98 -0.35
C ILE A 103 -1.17 -7.02 -0.45
N ALA A 104 -0.61 -6.53 -1.56
CA ALA A 104 0.84 -6.49 -1.76
C ALA A 104 1.53 -5.62 -0.71
N VAL A 105 1.02 -4.43 -0.46
CA VAL A 105 1.57 -3.51 0.54
C VAL A 105 1.40 -4.06 1.95
N LYS A 106 0.23 -4.57 2.28
CA LYS A 106 -0.03 -5.16 3.60
C LYS A 106 0.92 -6.32 3.92
N GLY A 107 1.25 -7.13 2.91
CA GLY A 107 2.22 -8.21 3.06
C GLY A 107 3.64 -7.74 3.37
N MET A 108 3.98 -6.50 3.03
CA MET A 108 5.29 -5.89 3.25
C MET A 108 5.38 -5.05 4.52
N LEU A 109 4.26 -4.77 5.17
CA LEU A 109 4.20 -4.04 6.43
C LEU A 109 4.31 -4.98 7.63
N PRO A 110 4.72 -4.49 8.82
CA PRO A 110 4.73 -5.30 10.04
C PRO A 110 3.36 -5.89 10.38
N LYS A 111 3.36 -7.10 10.97
CA LYS A 111 2.14 -7.84 11.33
C LYS A 111 1.76 -7.58 12.79
N ASN A 112 1.60 -6.33 13.18
CA ASN A 112 1.31 -5.91 14.55
C ASN A 112 0.35 -4.71 14.54
N PRO A 113 -0.11 -4.18 15.70
CA PRO A 113 -0.98 -3.00 15.74
C PRO A 113 -0.40 -1.77 15.05
N LEU A 114 0.92 -1.55 15.17
CA LEU A 114 1.60 -0.44 14.50
C LEU A 114 1.56 -0.60 12.97
N GLY A 115 1.81 -1.81 12.47
CA GLY A 115 1.71 -2.10 11.03
C GLY A 115 0.30 -1.88 10.48
N ARG A 116 -0.72 -2.24 11.25
CA ARG A 116 -2.12 -1.95 10.87
C ARG A 116 -2.42 -0.47 10.83
N ALA A 117 -1.85 0.32 11.74
CA ALA A 117 -1.97 1.77 11.71
C ALA A 117 -1.28 2.38 10.49
N MET A 118 -0.10 1.87 10.11
CA MET A 118 0.59 2.26 8.87
C MET A 118 -0.26 1.97 7.63
N TYR A 119 -0.86 0.79 7.57
CA TYR A 119 -1.71 0.37 6.45
C TYR A 119 -2.93 1.27 6.27
N ARG A 120 -3.53 1.77 7.35
CA ARG A 120 -4.69 2.66 7.27
C ARG A 120 -4.40 3.99 6.57
N LYS A 121 -3.15 4.39 6.47
CA LYS A 121 -2.73 5.61 5.75
C LYS A 121 -2.65 5.42 4.24
N LEU A 122 -2.77 4.19 3.77
CA LEU A 122 -2.82 3.88 2.33
C LEU A 122 -4.26 3.96 1.84
N LYS A 123 -4.48 4.76 0.80
CA LYS A 123 -5.77 4.91 0.12
C LYS A 123 -5.59 4.56 -1.34
N VAL A 124 -6.23 3.50 -1.82
CA VAL A 124 -6.08 3.01 -3.19
C VAL A 124 -7.39 3.16 -3.95
N TYR A 125 -7.31 3.68 -5.16
CA TYR A 125 -8.47 3.89 -6.05
C TYR A 125 -8.19 3.28 -7.42
N SER A 126 -9.20 2.65 -8.01
CA SER A 126 -9.08 1.99 -9.31
C SER A 126 -8.92 2.98 -10.47
N GLY A 127 -9.64 4.09 -10.43
CA GLY A 127 -9.63 5.13 -11.45
C GLY A 127 -8.68 6.28 -11.13
N PRO A 128 -8.70 7.33 -11.97
CA PRO A 128 -7.85 8.52 -11.76
C PRO A 128 -8.36 9.47 -10.68
N ASP A 129 -9.62 9.32 -10.26
CA ASP A 129 -10.26 10.23 -9.31
C ASP A 129 -10.11 9.74 -7.87
N HIS A 130 -9.98 10.69 -6.95
CA HIS A 130 -9.91 10.42 -5.51
C HIS A 130 -10.64 11.52 -4.71
N PRO A 131 -11.20 11.20 -3.53
CA PRO A 131 -11.92 12.17 -2.71
C PRO A 131 -11.03 12.99 -1.77
N HIS A 132 -9.72 13.08 -2.05
CA HIS A 132 -8.74 13.71 -1.15
C HIS A 132 -8.24 15.08 -1.63
N SER A 133 -9.03 15.79 -2.44
CA SER A 133 -8.66 17.13 -2.93
C SER A 133 -8.46 18.15 -1.81
N ALA A 134 -9.20 18.01 -0.71
CA ALA A 134 -9.07 18.88 0.45
C ALA A 134 -7.71 18.79 1.14
N GLN A 135 -7.08 17.61 1.11
CA GLN A 135 -5.76 17.38 1.68
C GLN A 135 -4.62 17.85 0.78
N GLN A 136 -4.92 18.22 -0.46
CA GLN A 136 -3.93 18.70 -1.46
C GLN A 136 -2.71 17.79 -1.54
N PRO A 137 -2.86 16.50 -1.91
CA PRO A 137 -1.73 15.58 -1.99
C PRO A 137 -0.75 16.01 -3.07
N GLN A 138 0.54 15.97 -2.74
CA GLN A 138 1.61 16.28 -3.68
C GLN A 138 1.92 15.06 -4.54
N VAL A 139 2.28 15.29 -5.80
CA VAL A 139 2.66 14.21 -6.70
C VAL A 139 3.98 13.60 -6.26
N LEU A 140 4.00 12.28 -6.11
CA LEU A 140 5.19 11.52 -5.78
C LEU A 140 5.52 10.60 -6.97
N GLU A 141 6.69 10.77 -7.53
CA GLU A 141 7.19 9.87 -8.57
C GLU A 141 7.93 8.69 -7.93
N VAL A 142 7.58 7.50 -8.38
CA VAL A 142 8.12 6.25 -7.86
C VAL A 142 8.79 5.45 -8.97
#